data_d79a113c35a7cd7a56424b3cad63bf4f
#
_entry.id   d79a113c35a7cd7a56424b3cad63bf4f
#
_cell.length_a   1.000
_cell.length_b   1.000
_cell.length_c   1.000
_cell.angle_alpha   90.00
_cell.angle_beta   90.00
_cell.angle_gamma   90.00
#
_symmetry.space_group_name_H-M   'P 1'
#
loop_
_entity.id
_entity.type
_entity.pdbx_description
1 polymer ?
#
loop_
_entity_poly.entity_id
_entity_poly.type
_entity_poly.pdbx_seq_one_letter_code
_entity_poly.pdbx_strand_id
1 'polypeptide(L)'
;MGLFKIGALSLISFSLSFAVTSKDLPMTGWATINNTTGGLGYDTVTVDNVSALKSFAENGNKVIFVKPGTYLGPINVGSNVTIYGYQGAIIKQPSTGSAMKLSESKNVIIRNLEFQGVGALDEDDEDCLQINKNSTNVWIDHVYIYDGHDGNLDITNGSNYITISWTKFAYTNISSNHQFSNLIGNSDSKTSDEGKLKVTFHHTWWSDGVKERMPRVRYGQVHLYNNLFDSKNSSTCIRAGIKADLRVENNVFIGVNKPIDLYENDFTAVSANGNYFENTSGNTSGSGNAFTPGYTISPTDVSTQAKAYALRDSIQLYAGATLPNPDSTAAQNPMLSSSSAKSSSSVAILSSSSQEKSSSSVTSGNAATLTKHGAGSSSQTVKQGDSIQTFYYTFENATSASISGLPEGLLSSIKGNNIYISGIASFSAEAKEYPYVITTIGGSPDVTKKGTITVVAVEQDSSEINPTPNDSSTNSIVQNKQNLFVIPQSFAEQGKIEFYSTKSGISKIFLFDVNGVMLRSKTINTQSGFNAITIERKGISSGAVYLVLQTPEYSLKRRIVIE
;
A
#
# COMPACT_ATOMS: atom_id res chain seq x y z
N MET A 1 -32.14 -17.97 54.19
CA MET A 1 -32.64 -17.35 52.95
C MET A 1 -31.55 -16.47 52.40
N GLY A 2 -30.65 -17.07 51.60
CA GLY A 2 -29.43 -16.40 51.08
C GLY A 2 -29.66 -16.03 49.61
N LEU A 3 -29.55 -14.73 49.28
CA LEU A 3 -29.58 -14.24 47.91
C LEU A 3 -28.22 -14.47 47.25
N PHE A 4 -28.17 -15.27 46.22
CA PHE A 4 -27.04 -15.34 45.28
C PHE A 4 -27.09 -14.11 44.36
N LYS A 5 -26.02 -13.28 44.39
CA LYS A 5 -25.78 -12.26 43.39
C LYS A 5 -25.07 -12.89 42.20
N ILE A 6 -25.75 -12.92 41.06
CA ILE A 6 -25.17 -13.30 39.78
C ILE A 6 -24.43 -12.08 39.25
N GLY A 7 -23.10 -12.15 39.22
CA GLY A 7 -22.25 -11.13 38.58
C GLY A 7 -22.33 -11.28 37.06
N ALA A 8 -22.72 -10.22 36.38
CA ALA A 8 -22.68 -10.16 34.92
C ALA A 8 -21.23 -10.14 34.45
N LEU A 9 -20.83 -11.17 33.75
CA LEU A 9 -19.53 -11.24 33.05
C LEU A 9 -19.64 -10.40 31.78
N SER A 10 -19.02 -9.24 31.79
CA SER A 10 -18.90 -8.39 30.61
C SER A 10 -17.97 -9.04 29.61
N LEU A 11 -18.52 -9.55 28.50
CA LEU A 11 -17.72 -9.96 27.34
C LEU A 11 -17.11 -8.71 26.70
N ILE A 12 -15.84 -8.49 26.93
CA ILE A 12 -15.04 -7.54 26.15
C ILE A 12 -14.74 -8.22 24.82
N SER A 13 -15.48 -7.86 23.79
CA SER A 13 -15.17 -8.23 22.42
C SER A 13 -13.94 -7.44 21.98
N PHE A 14 -12.77 -8.08 21.98
CA PHE A 14 -11.60 -7.59 21.26
C PHE A 14 -11.88 -7.74 19.75
N SER A 15 -12.22 -6.65 19.09
CA SER A 15 -12.14 -6.60 17.64
C SER A 15 -10.66 -6.48 17.26
N LEU A 16 -10.05 -7.61 16.86
CA LEU A 16 -8.77 -7.60 16.17
C LEU A 16 -8.99 -6.85 14.84
N SER A 17 -8.48 -5.64 14.75
CA SER A 17 -8.36 -4.97 13.46
C SER A 17 -7.16 -5.58 12.74
N PHE A 18 -7.42 -6.46 11.79
CA PHE A 18 -6.38 -6.96 10.88
C PHE A 18 -5.87 -5.79 10.06
N ALA A 19 -4.56 -5.61 10.00
CA ALA A 19 -3.93 -4.72 9.04
C ALA A 19 -4.36 -5.17 7.63
N VAL A 20 -5.07 -4.29 6.92
CA VAL A 20 -5.51 -4.56 5.56
C VAL A 20 -4.27 -4.56 4.69
N THR A 21 -3.92 -5.70 4.13
CA THR A 21 -2.86 -5.78 3.12
C THR A 21 -3.38 -5.16 1.83
N SER A 22 -2.58 -4.31 1.17
CA SER A 22 -2.97 -3.55 -0.04
C SER A 22 -3.28 -4.41 -1.27
N LYS A 23 -3.09 -5.70 -1.17
CA LYS A 23 -3.40 -6.60 -2.27
C LYS A 23 -4.91 -6.61 -2.48
N ASP A 24 -5.31 -6.09 -3.62
CA ASP A 24 -6.66 -6.26 -4.17
C ASP A 24 -7.80 -5.65 -3.34
N LEU A 25 -7.57 -4.49 -2.70
CA LEU A 25 -8.69 -3.73 -2.17
C LEU A 25 -9.57 -3.28 -3.35
N PRO A 26 -10.88 -3.52 -3.27
CA PRO A 26 -11.78 -3.02 -4.30
C PRO A 26 -11.72 -1.49 -4.33
N MET A 27 -11.89 -0.92 -5.51
CA MET A 27 -12.03 0.53 -5.67
C MET A 27 -13.11 1.07 -4.72
N THR A 28 -12.78 2.13 -4.01
CA THR A 28 -13.70 2.87 -3.14
C THR A 28 -13.66 4.36 -3.49
N GLY A 29 -14.48 5.16 -2.84
CA GLY A 29 -14.46 6.60 -3.05
C GLY A 29 -15.29 7.06 -4.25
N TRP A 30 -15.07 8.32 -4.65
CA TRP A 30 -15.88 8.97 -5.68
C TRP A 30 -15.82 8.27 -7.05
N ALA A 31 -14.73 7.59 -7.40
CA ALA A 31 -14.64 6.88 -8.67
C ALA A 31 -15.62 5.69 -8.77
N THR A 32 -16.20 5.22 -7.66
CA THR A 32 -17.22 4.16 -7.69
C THR A 32 -18.58 4.66 -8.19
N ILE A 33 -18.82 5.96 -8.11
CA ILE A 33 -20.05 6.58 -8.62
C ILE A 33 -20.04 6.50 -10.15
N ASN A 34 -21.15 6.06 -10.72
CA ASN A 34 -21.29 5.79 -12.16
C ASN A 34 -20.40 4.64 -12.70
N ASN A 35 -19.92 3.75 -11.83
CA ASN A 35 -19.32 2.48 -12.19
C ASN A 35 -18.07 2.60 -13.10
N THR A 36 -16.97 3.15 -12.56
CA THR A 36 -15.68 3.20 -13.27
C THR A 36 -15.14 1.79 -13.50
N THR A 37 -14.92 1.42 -14.76
CA THR A 37 -14.46 0.09 -15.20
C THR A 37 -13.18 0.14 -16.04
N GLY A 38 -12.74 1.36 -16.42
CA GLY A 38 -11.59 1.53 -17.31
C GLY A 38 -11.80 0.83 -18.65
N GLY A 39 -10.82 0.10 -19.09
CA GLY A 39 -10.83 -0.68 -20.33
C GLY A 39 -11.50 -2.05 -20.24
N LEU A 40 -12.24 -2.35 -19.16
CA LEU A 40 -12.89 -3.65 -18.99
C LEU A 40 -13.86 -3.94 -20.15
N GLY A 41 -13.72 -5.09 -20.79
CA GLY A 41 -14.52 -5.50 -21.94
C GLY A 41 -13.93 -5.11 -23.30
N TYR A 42 -12.86 -4.35 -23.33
CA TYR A 42 -12.09 -4.06 -24.54
C TYR A 42 -10.84 -4.94 -24.65
N ASP A 43 -10.20 -4.90 -25.83
CA ASP A 43 -8.99 -5.67 -26.07
C ASP A 43 -7.86 -5.27 -25.12
N THR A 44 -7.04 -6.27 -24.79
CA THR A 44 -5.82 -6.08 -23.99
C THR A 44 -4.61 -6.06 -24.90
N VAL A 45 -3.74 -5.09 -24.71
CA VAL A 45 -2.44 -4.97 -25.39
C VAL A 45 -1.31 -4.82 -24.38
N THR A 46 -0.13 -5.31 -24.76
CA THR A 46 1.09 -5.09 -23.99
C THR A 46 2.05 -4.25 -24.81
N VAL A 47 2.57 -3.18 -24.24
CA VAL A 47 3.47 -2.24 -24.90
C VAL A 47 4.83 -2.19 -24.24
N ASP A 48 5.88 -2.00 -25.03
CA ASP A 48 7.28 -1.89 -24.63
C ASP A 48 7.98 -0.65 -25.20
N ASN A 49 7.23 0.21 -25.90
CA ASN A 49 7.75 1.45 -26.48
C ASN A 49 6.73 2.59 -26.35
N VAL A 50 7.25 3.82 -26.37
CA VAL A 50 6.47 5.03 -26.11
C VAL A 50 5.46 5.33 -27.22
N SER A 51 5.76 5.02 -28.47
CA SER A 51 4.86 5.31 -29.59
C SER A 51 3.59 4.46 -29.52
N ALA A 52 3.72 3.18 -29.22
CA ALA A 52 2.58 2.28 -28.99
C ALA A 52 1.76 2.72 -27.76
N LEU A 53 2.43 3.07 -26.65
CA LEU A 53 1.75 3.55 -25.44
C LEU A 53 0.93 4.81 -25.74
N LYS A 54 1.51 5.82 -26.39
CA LYS A 54 0.81 7.06 -26.78
C LYS A 54 -0.40 6.76 -27.65
N SER A 55 -0.22 5.97 -28.71
CA SER A 55 -1.30 5.66 -29.64
C SER A 55 -2.47 4.92 -28.97
N PHE A 56 -2.21 3.88 -28.18
CA PHE A 56 -3.27 3.11 -27.53
C PHE A 56 -3.94 3.89 -26.39
N ALA A 57 -3.17 4.67 -25.61
CA ALA A 57 -3.73 5.48 -24.55
C ALA A 57 -4.67 6.57 -25.09
N GLU A 58 -4.25 7.28 -26.14
CA GLU A 58 -5.04 8.37 -26.74
C GLU A 58 -6.31 7.86 -27.43
N ASN A 59 -6.22 6.76 -28.17
CA ASN A 59 -7.37 6.16 -28.84
C ASN A 59 -8.41 5.58 -27.85
N GLY A 60 -7.99 5.24 -26.64
CA GLY A 60 -8.88 4.69 -25.63
C GLY A 60 -9.44 3.30 -25.95
N ASN A 61 -10.52 2.91 -25.26
CA ASN A 61 -11.20 1.61 -25.44
C ASN A 61 -10.23 0.42 -25.38
N LYS A 62 -9.39 0.37 -24.32
CA LYS A 62 -8.26 -0.57 -24.26
C LYS A 62 -7.83 -0.88 -22.83
N VAL A 63 -7.38 -2.10 -22.60
CA VAL A 63 -6.51 -2.46 -21.46
C VAL A 63 -5.07 -2.48 -21.96
N ILE A 64 -4.21 -1.67 -21.35
CA ILE A 64 -2.83 -1.48 -21.77
C ILE A 64 -1.90 -1.93 -20.64
N PHE A 65 -1.12 -2.96 -20.86
CA PHE A 65 -0.03 -3.37 -19.98
C PHE A 65 1.28 -2.75 -20.44
N VAL A 66 1.95 -2.00 -19.55
CA VAL A 66 3.17 -1.27 -19.88
C VAL A 66 4.37 -2.02 -19.32
N LYS A 67 5.24 -2.55 -20.19
CA LYS A 67 6.45 -3.28 -19.80
C LYS A 67 7.44 -2.38 -19.03
N PRO A 68 8.41 -2.96 -18.27
CA PRO A 68 9.45 -2.19 -17.63
C PRO A 68 10.22 -1.34 -18.64
N GLY A 69 10.50 -0.08 -18.29
CA GLY A 69 11.20 0.86 -19.17
C GLY A 69 10.79 2.31 -18.88
N THR A 70 11.44 3.25 -19.54
CA THR A 70 11.15 4.69 -19.42
C THR A 70 10.45 5.20 -20.68
N TYR A 71 9.26 5.77 -20.49
CA TYR A 71 8.38 6.26 -21.54
C TYR A 71 8.27 7.78 -21.45
N LEU A 72 8.84 8.51 -22.41
CA LEU A 72 8.82 9.97 -22.39
C LEU A 72 7.45 10.51 -22.79
N GLY A 73 6.85 11.30 -21.89
CA GLY A 73 5.62 12.04 -22.16
C GLY A 73 5.72 13.07 -23.31
N PRO A 74 4.72 13.87 -23.54
CA PRO A 74 3.38 13.76 -22.99
C PRO A 74 2.62 12.52 -23.51
N ILE A 75 1.85 11.90 -22.64
CA ILE A 75 0.94 10.81 -22.98
C ILE A 75 -0.49 11.32 -22.74
N ASN A 76 -1.25 11.53 -23.82
CA ASN A 76 -2.67 11.85 -23.72
C ASN A 76 -3.46 10.57 -23.50
N VAL A 77 -4.48 10.63 -22.64
CA VAL A 77 -5.30 9.48 -22.31
C VAL A 77 -6.73 9.74 -22.75
N GLY A 78 -7.27 8.88 -23.60
CA GLY A 78 -8.66 8.89 -24.02
C GLY A 78 -9.63 8.33 -22.99
N SER A 79 -10.73 7.78 -23.42
CA SER A 79 -11.77 7.23 -22.55
C SER A 79 -11.81 5.69 -22.58
N ASN A 80 -12.41 5.09 -21.54
CA ASN A 80 -12.53 3.63 -21.39
C ASN A 80 -11.18 2.93 -21.46
N VAL A 81 -10.23 3.38 -20.65
CA VAL A 81 -8.84 2.92 -20.67
C VAL A 81 -8.43 2.41 -19.29
N THR A 82 -7.78 1.27 -19.25
CA THR A 82 -6.98 0.82 -18.13
C THR A 82 -5.52 0.80 -18.55
N ILE A 83 -4.66 1.53 -17.83
CA ILE A 83 -3.20 1.49 -17.99
C ILE A 83 -2.61 0.86 -16.74
N TYR A 84 -1.96 -0.28 -16.88
CA TYR A 84 -1.36 -1.00 -15.77
C TYR A 84 0.13 -1.26 -16.06
N GLY A 85 1.00 -0.76 -15.19
CA GLY A 85 2.45 -0.92 -15.34
C GLY A 85 2.98 -2.23 -14.75
N TYR A 86 3.92 -2.86 -15.44
CA TYR A 86 4.82 -3.79 -14.77
C TYR A 86 5.72 -3.02 -13.80
N GLN A 87 6.25 -3.69 -12.79
CA GLN A 87 7.25 -3.08 -11.91
C GLN A 87 8.43 -2.56 -12.72
N GLY A 88 8.77 -1.27 -12.54
CA GLY A 88 9.79 -0.57 -13.32
C GLY A 88 9.30 0.07 -14.61
N ALA A 89 7.97 0.17 -14.83
CA ALA A 89 7.39 1.01 -15.87
C ALA A 89 7.33 2.46 -15.39
N ILE A 90 8.09 3.36 -16.03
CA ILE A 90 8.28 4.75 -15.64
C ILE A 90 7.77 5.67 -16.75
N ILE A 91 6.82 6.53 -16.45
CA ILE A 91 6.39 7.62 -17.34
C ILE A 91 7.19 8.86 -16.94
N LYS A 92 8.04 9.34 -17.84
CA LYS A 92 8.92 10.47 -17.57
C LYS A 92 8.32 11.76 -18.14
N GLN A 93 8.30 12.81 -17.33
CA GLN A 93 7.92 14.14 -17.76
C GLN A 93 8.94 14.68 -18.78
N PRO A 94 8.50 15.29 -19.90
CA PRO A 94 9.40 16.02 -20.78
C PRO A 94 9.89 17.31 -20.11
N SER A 95 10.84 18.00 -20.72
CA SER A 95 11.34 19.29 -20.24
C SER A 95 10.26 20.39 -20.21
N THR A 96 9.23 20.25 -21.01
CA THR A 96 8.04 21.12 -21.04
C THR A 96 6.81 20.26 -21.22
N GLY A 97 5.73 20.55 -20.49
CA GLY A 97 4.48 19.79 -20.50
C GLY A 97 4.42 18.63 -19.50
N SER A 98 3.28 18.00 -19.41
CA SER A 98 3.02 16.91 -18.47
C SER A 98 3.62 15.58 -18.92
N ALA A 99 3.89 14.68 -17.97
CA ALA A 99 4.20 13.30 -18.31
C ALA A 99 2.96 12.59 -18.86
N MET A 100 1.79 12.82 -18.24
CA MET A 100 0.51 12.25 -18.71
C MET A 100 -0.63 13.24 -18.46
N LYS A 101 -1.60 13.27 -19.38
CA LYS A 101 -2.72 14.20 -19.34
C LYS A 101 -4.04 13.52 -19.69
N LEU A 102 -5.02 13.71 -18.81
CA LEU A 102 -6.40 13.35 -19.01
C LEU A 102 -7.20 14.63 -19.28
N SER A 103 -7.66 14.82 -20.51
CA SER A 103 -8.48 15.96 -20.92
C SER A 103 -9.77 15.46 -21.53
N GLU A 104 -10.92 15.80 -20.96
CA GLU A 104 -12.24 15.31 -21.39
C GLU A 104 -12.35 13.76 -21.35
N SER A 105 -11.45 13.11 -20.63
CA SER A 105 -11.36 11.65 -20.52
C SER A 105 -12.41 11.10 -19.56
N LYS A 106 -12.99 9.97 -19.89
CA LYS A 106 -14.04 9.33 -19.07
C LYS A 106 -13.73 7.87 -18.86
N ASN A 107 -14.01 7.38 -17.65
CA ASN A 107 -13.87 5.97 -17.32
C ASN A 107 -12.42 5.47 -17.51
N VAL A 108 -11.50 5.97 -16.69
CA VAL A 108 -10.06 5.69 -16.80
C VAL A 108 -9.54 5.08 -15.50
N ILE A 109 -8.71 4.05 -15.62
CA ILE A 109 -7.99 3.42 -14.51
C ILE A 109 -6.51 3.45 -14.84
N ILE A 110 -5.69 4.03 -13.93
CA ILE A 110 -4.22 4.04 -14.02
C ILE A 110 -3.66 3.39 -12.76
N ARG A 111 -2.90 2.31 -12.94
CA ARG A 111 -2.38 1.53 -11.82
C ARG A 111 -0.92 1.13 -12.01
N ASN A 112 -0.22 1.02 -10.89
CA ASN A 112 1.11 0.41 -10.78
C ASN A 112 2.18 1.04 -11.69
N LEU A 113 2.18 2.37 -11.78
CA LEU A 113 3.12 3.14 -12.59
C LEU A 113 3.95 4.09 -11.73
N GLU A 114 5.18 4.36 -12.16
CA GLU A 114 5.97 5.46 -11.66
C GLU A 114 5.88 6.66 -12.62
N PHE A 115 5.69 7.86 -12.08
CA PHE A 115 5.75 9.12 -12.81
C PHE A 115 6.92 9.93 -12.30
N GLN A 116 7.91 10.13 -13.15
CA GLN A 116 9.12 10.86 -12.84
C GLN A 116 9.09 12.24 -13.49
N GLY A 117 9.02 13.27 -12.67
CA GLY A 117 9.16 14.66 -13.11
C GLY A 117 10.59 15.06 -13.40
N VAL A 118 10.77 16.31 -13.80
CA VAL A 118 12.07 16.93 -14.13
C VAL A 118 12.68 17.72 -12.96
N GLY A 119 11.96 17.81 -11.86
CA GLY A 119 12.29 18.61 -10.68
C GLY A 119 11.41 19.86 -10.57
N ALA A 120 11.00 20.20 -9.35
CA ALA A 120 10.22 21.39 -9.07
C ALA A 120 11.13 22.62 -9.09
N LEU A 121 11.03 23.43 -10.12
CA LEU A 121 11.90 24.56 -10.40
C LEU A 121 11.21 25.91 -10.28
N ASP A 122 9.92 25.95 -9.92
CA ASP A 122 9.11 27.17 -9.77
C ASP A 122 8.97 27.95 -11.09
N GLU A 123 8.62 27.26 -12.14
CA GLU A 123 8.32 27.82 -13.45
C GLU A 123 6.86 27.51 -13.81
N ASP A 124 6.27 28.40 -14.63
CA ASP A 124 4.89 28.28 -15.13
C ASP A 124 4.80 27.16 -16.18
N ASP A 125 4.96 25.93 -15.78
CA ASP A 125 4.80 24.78 -16.65
C ASP A 125 3.72 23.82 -16.11
N GLU A 126 3.68 22.62 -16.64
CA GLU A 126 2.64 21.65 -16.32
C GLU A 126 3.06 20.68 -15.20
N ASP A 127 2.08 20.18 -14.48
CA ASP A 127 2.27 19.12 -13.48
C ASP A 127 2.70 17.80 -14.12
N CYS A 128 3.23 16.90 -13.32
CA CYS A 128 3.63 15.59 -13.80
C CYS A 128 2.43 14.81 -14.34
N LEU A 129 1.32 14.79 -13.63
CA LEU A 129 0.05 14.20 -14.06
C LEU A 129 -1.09 15.23 -13.96
N GLN A 130 -1.85 15.41 -15.03
CA GLN A 130 -2.98 16.32 -15.05
C GLN A 130 -4.30 15.60 -15.35
N ILE A 131 -5.36 15.95 -14.59
CA ILE A 131 -6.74 15.55 -14.83
C ILE A 131 -7.59 16.80 -14.96
N ASN A 132 -7.98 17.16 -16.17
CA ASN A 132 -8.64 18.44 -16.43
C ASN A 132 -9.79 18.36 -17.48
N LYS A 133 -10.40 19.52 -17.77
CA LYS A 133 -11.43 19.70 -18.79
C LYS A 133 -12.58 18.68 -18.70
N ASN A 134 -13.25 18.64 -17.53
CA ASN A 134 -14.38 17.75 -17.27
C ASN A 134 -14.08 16.25 -17.40
N SER A 135 -12.83 15.83 -17.20
CA SER A 135 -12.51 14.40 -17.06
C SER A 135 -13.26 13.82 -15.89
N THR A 136 -13.78 12.60 -16.02
CA THR A 136 -14.64 12.02 -14.99
C THR A 136 -14.49 10.51 -14.86
N ASN A 137 -14.80 9.99 -13.67
CA ASN A 137 -14.70 8.56 -13.40
C ASN A 137 -13.26 8.06 -13.62
N VAL A 138 -12.35 8.56 -12.80
CA VAL A 138 -10.92 8.25 -12.87
C VAL A 138 -10.47 7.60 -11.57
N TRP A 139 -9.78 6.50 -11.69
CA TRP A 139 -9.12 5.82 -10.55
C TRP A 139 -7.62 5.76 -10.79
N ILE A 140 -6.85 6.44 -9.93
CA ILE A 140 -5.38 6.38 -9.86
C ILE A 140 -5.04 5.53 -8.64
N ASP A 141 -4.33 4.42 -8.84
CA ASP A 141 -4.11 3.46 -7.77
C ASP A 141 -2.70 2.85 -7.82
N HIS A 142 -2.06 2.73 -6.65
CA HIS A 142 -0.70 2.22 -6.54
C HIS A 142 0.27 2.89 -7.52
N VAL A 143 0.30 4.21 -7.50
CA VAL A 143 1.15 5.03 -8.37
C VAL A 143 2.19 5.77 -7.52
N TYR A 144 3.40 5.92 -8.02
CA TYR A 144 4.42 6.77 -7.42
C TYR A 144 4.68 7.98 -8.31
N ILE A 145 4.39 9.18 -7.82
CA ILE A 145 4.58 10.45 -8.56
C ILE A 145 5.57 11.31 -7.79
N TYR A 146 6.63 11.74 -8.45
CA TYR A 146 7.69 12.51 -7.81
C TYR A 146 8.37 13.49 -8.75
N ASP A 147 8.90 14.56 -8.17
CA ASP A 147 9.65 15.61 -8.85
C ASP A 147 8.90 16.27 -10.02
N GLY A 148 7.58 16.41 -9.91
CA GLY A 148 6.80 17.13 -10.90
C GLY A 148 7.25 18.61 -11.01
N HIS A 149 7.19 19.20 -12.22
CA HIS A 149 7.73 20.51 -12.49
C HIS A 149 6.98 21.62 -11.75
N ASP A 150 5.69 21.83 -12.01
CA ASP A 150 4.82 22.74 -11.26
C ASP A 150 4.11 22.04 -10.09
N GLY A 151 3.89 20.73 -10.20
CA GLY A 151 3.27 19.90 -9.19
C GLY A 151 3.31 18.43 -9.57
N ASN A 152 2.87 17.56 -8.64
CA ASN A 152 2.85 16.13 -8.90
C ASN A 152 1.55 15.70 -9.62
N LEU A 153 0.38 16.13 -9.11
CA LEU A 153 -0.92 15.77 -9.68
C LEU A 153 -1.94 16.88 -9.45
N ASP A 154 -2.46 17.45 -10.51
CA ASP A 154 -3.51 18.45 -10.47
C ASP A 154 -4.85 17.94 -11.03
N ILE A 155 -5.94 18.33 -10.35
CA ILE A 155 -7.33 18.00 -10.74
C ILE A 155 -8.09 19.29 -10.85
N THR A 156 -8.44 19.70 -12.08
CA THR A 156 -8.94 21.05 -12.35
C THR A 156 -10.05 21.08 -13.39
N ASN A 157 -10.60 22.26 -13.65
CA ASN A 157 -11.49 22.56 -14.77
C ASN A 157 -12.67 21.58 -14.90
N GLY A 158 -13.45 21.43 -13.82
CA GLY A 158 -14.69 20.68 -13.82
C GLY A 158 -14.54 19.16 -13.78
N SER A 159 -13.33 18.64 -13.60
CA SER A 159 -13.11 17.19 -13.44
C SER A 159 -13.82 16.66 -12.20
N ASN A 160 -14.30 15.40 -12.23
CA ASN A 160 -15.23 14.93 -11.22
C ASN A 160 -15.18 13.41 -11.01
N TYR A 161 -15.62 12.92 -9.84
CA TYR A 161 -15.68 11.50 -9.50
C TYR A 161 -14.34 10.79 -9.64
N ILE A 162 -13.35 11.26 -8.90
CA ILE A 162 -11.96 10.79 -8.96
C ILE A 162 -11.57 10.17 -7.64
N THR A 163 -10.85 9.07 -7.70
CA THR A 163 -10.23 8.46 -6.51
C THR A 163 -8.73 8.27 -6.75
N ILE A 164 -7.94 8.68 -5.77
CA ILE A 164 -6.51 8.43 -5.67
C ILE A 164 -6.29 7.53 -4.45
N SER A 165 -5.70 6.35 -4.66
CA SER A 165 -5.49 5.37 -3.60
C SER A 165 -4.11 4.74 -3.67
N TRP A 166 -3.57 4.38 -2.51
CA TRP A 166 -2.27 3.74 -2.40
C TRP A 166 -1.17 4.42 -3.23
N THR A 167 -1.29 5.73 -3.40
CA THR A 167 -0.40 6.55 -4.20
C THR A 167 0.63 7.23 -3.31
N LYS A 168 1.89 7.25 -3.74
CA LYS A 168 2.96 7.96 -3.06
C LYS A 168 3.32 9.22 -3.83
N PHE A 169 3.42 10.34 -3.10
CA PHE A 169 3.94 11.62 -3.59
C PHE A 169 5.25 11.96 -2.89
N ALA A 170 6.23 12.44 -3.63
CA ALA A 170 7.53 12.84 -3.09
C ALA A 170 8.19 13.91 -3.93
N TYR A 171 9.20 14.56 -3.34
CA TYR A 171 10.19 15.36 -4.06
C TYR A 171 11.59 14.96 -3.60
N THR A 172 12.50 14.76 -4.53
CA THR A 172 13.88 14.41 -4.24
C THR A 172 14.77 15.67 -4.18
N ASN A 173 16.06 15.49 -4.05
CA ASN A 173 17.01 16.59 -3.97
C ASN A 173 17.22 17.36 -5.30
N ILE A 174 16.65 16.90 -6.42
CA ILE A 174 16.65 17.67 -7.67
C ILE A 174 15.61 18.79 -7.67
N SER A 175 14.60 18.69 -6.80
CA SER A 175 13.57 19.71 -6.63
C SER A 175 13.98 20.70 -5.55
N SER A 176 13.94 22.00 -5.85
CA SER A 176 14.46 23.05 -4.95
C SER A 176 13.44 24.07 -4.48
N ASN A 177 12.46 24.45 -5.29
CA ASN A 177 11.58 25.57 -5.00
C ASN A 177 10.10 25.18 -4.83
N HIS A 178 9.43 24.75 -5.87
CA HIS A 178 7.99 24.54 -5.96
C HIS A 178 7.58 23.09 -5.60
N GLN A 179 7.95 22.62 -4.40
CA GLN A 179 7.65 21.25 -3.95
C GLN A 179 6.21 21.15 -3.46
N PHE A 180 5.23 21.49 -4.31
CA PHE A 180 3.80 21.53 -4.07
C PHE A 180 3.11 20.36 -4.77
N SER A 181 2.42 19.51 -4.02
CA SER A 181 2.04 18.19 -4.54
C SER A 181 0.77 18.19 -5.38
N ASN A 182 -0.37 18.63 -4.81
CA ASN A 182 -1.67 18.42 -5.45
C ASN A 182 -2.55 19.66 -5.37
N LEU A 183 -3.04 20.13 -6.51
CA LEU A 183 -4.01 21.21 -6.59
C LEU A 183 -5.37 20.68 -7.05
N ILE A 184 -6.41 20.97 -6.28
CA ILE A 184 -7.80 20.70 -6.65
C ILE A 184 -8.49 22.04 -6.88
N GLY A 185 -8.75 22.37 -8.16
CA GLY A 185 -9.27 23.68 -8.56
C GLY A 185 -8.17 24.74 -8.73
N ASN A 186 -8.00 25.22 -9.97
CA ASN A 186 -6.84 26.03 -10.38
C ASN A 186 -6.93 27.52 -10.05
N SER A 187 -8.10 28.07 -9.74
CA SER A 187 -8.27 29.50 -9.49
C SER A 187 -9.42 29.78 -8.55
N ASP A 188 -9.29 30.82 -7.71
CA ASP A 188 -10.34 31.31 -6.84
C ASP A 188 -11.51 31.92 -7.64
N SER A 189 -11.25 32.39 -8.84
CA SER A 189 -12.28 32.95 -9.74
C SER A 189 -12.96 31.90 -10.64
N LYS A 190 -12.56 30.62 -10.55
CA LYS A 190 -13.12 29.55 -11.42
C LYS A 190 -14.43 28.99 -10.85
N THR A 191 -15.44 29.82 -10.75
CA THR A 191 -16.77 29.47 -10.18
C THR A 191 -17.48 28.33 -10.95
N SER A 192 -17.10 28.05 -12.18
CA SER A 192 -17.61 26.91 -12.96
C SER A 192 -17.23 25.54 -12.38
N ASP A 193 -16.31 25.49 -11.43
CA ASP A 193 -15.91 24.27 -10.69
C ASP A 193 -16.85 23.98 -9.52
N GLU A 194 -17.73 24.89 -9.16
CA GLU A 194 -18.72 24.70 -8.09
C GLU A 194 -19.61 23.48 -8.36
N GLY A 195 -19.77 22.61 -7.35
CA GLY A 195 -20.50 21.34 -7.48
C GLY A 195 -19.75 20.21 -8.21
N LYS A 196 -18.54 20.50 -8.66
CA LYS A 196 -17.61 19.54 -9.31
C LYS A 196 -16.45 19.20 -8.38
N LEU A 197 -15.37 18.67 -8.93
CA LEU A 197 -14.14 18.36 -8.20
C LEU A 197 -14.39 17.44 -6.98
N LYS A 198 -15.20 16.39 -7.19
CA LYS A 198 -15.43 15.35 -6.17
C LYS A 198 -14.28 14.36 -6.20
N VAL A 199 -13.42 14.43 -5.19
CA VAL A 199 -12.17 13.67 -5.15
C VAL A 199 -12.05 12.91 -3.83
N THR A 200 -11.56 11.69 -3.89
CA THR A 200 -11.18 10.89 -2.72
C THR A 200 -9.69 10.61 -2.74
N PHE A 201 -9.04 10.81 -1.60
CA PHE A 201 -7.70 10.31 -1.33
C PHE A 201 -7.78 9.30 -0.18
N HIS A 202 -7.27 8.09 -0.39
CA HIS A 202 -7.15 7.13 0.70
C HIS A 202 -5.91 6.26 0.60
N HIS A 203 -5.32 5.91 1.74
CA HIS A 203 -4.08 5.16 1.81
C HIS A 203 -2.96 5.82 0.99
N THR A 204 -3.05 7.12 0.78
CA THR A 204 -2.09 7.93 0.06
C THR A 204 -0.99 8.41 1.01
N TRP A 205 0.21 8.53 0.50
CA TRP A 205 1.39 8.92 1.25
C TRP A 205 2.02 10.18 0.68
N TRP A 206 1.93 11.29 1.42
CA TRP A 206 2.74 12.48 1.18
C TRP A 206 4.03 12.37 1.98
N SER A 207 5.10 11.96 1.30
CA SER A 207 6.39 11.61 1.88
C SER A 207 7.41 12.74 1.80
N ASP A 208 8.64 12.45 2.17
CA ASP A 208 9.72 13.43 2.24
C ASP A 208 9.82 14.28 0.96
N GLY A 209 10.13 15.57 1.16
CA GLY A 209 10.28 16.58 0.13
C GLY A 209 9.00 17.36 -0.22
N VAL A 210 7.81 16.82 0.07
CA VAL A 210 6.56 17.57 -0.16
C VAL A 210 6.43 18.70 0.87
N LYS A 211 6.33 19.94 0.40
CA LYS A 211 6.21 21.13 1.28
C LYS A 211 4.77 21.56 1.50
N GLU A 212 3.97 21.61 0.43
CA GLU A 212 2.59 22.09 0.47
C GLU A 212 1.66 21.32 -0.46
N ARG A 213 0.37 21.69 -0.43
CA ARG A 213 -0.68 21.14 -1.28
C ARG A 213 -0.83 19.63 -1.14
N MET A 214 -1.23 19.17 0.06
CA MET A 214 -1.47 17.75 0.36
C MET A 214 -2.95 17.41 0.67
N PRO A 215 -3.96 17.80 -0.14
CA PRO A 215 -3.95 18.77 -1.25
C PRO A 215 -4.30 20.21 -0.82
N ARG A 216 -4.13 21.19 -1.73
CA ARG A 216 -4.83 22.48 -1.69
C ARG A 216 -6.13 22.38 -2.47
N VAL A 217 -7.27 22.77 -1.89
CA VAL A 217 -8.59 22.59 -2.48
C VAL A 217 -9.33 23.92 -2.64
N ARG A 218 -9.97 24.09 -3.81
CA ARG A 218 -10.94 25.12 -4.10
C ARG A 218 -12.19 24.48 -4.71
N TYR A 219 -13.39 24.90 -4.30
CA TYR A 219 -14.71 24.42 -4.77
C TYR A 219 -14.98 22.92 -4.61
N GLY A 220 -13.97 22.09 -4.39
CA GLY A 220 -14.09 20.64 -4.39
C GLY A 220 -14.75 20.06 -3.14
N GLN A 221 -15.47 18.94 -3.32
CA GLN A 221 -15.87 18.02 -2.25
C GLN A 221 -14.82 16.92 -2.14
N VAL A 222 -13.87 17.09 -1.20
CA VAL A 222 -12.73 16.20 -1.09
C VAL A 222 -12.77 15.38 0.19
N HIS A 223 -12.72 14.05 0.03
CA HIS A 223 -12.69 13.10 1.11
C HIS A 223 -11.29 12.53 1.27
N LEU A 224 -10.67 12.77 2.43
CA LEU A 224 -9.35 12.24 2.79
C LEU A 224 -9.51 11.30 3.98
N TYR A 225 -9.25 10.00 3.78
CA TYR A 225 -9.32 9.04 4.88
C TYR A 225 -8.19 8.01 4.82
N ASN A 226 -7.70 7.61 5.98
CA ASN A 226 -6.62 6.64 6.15
C ASN A 226 -5.36 6.96 5.32
N ASN A 227 -4.98 8.22 5.22
CA ASN A 227 -3.77 8.67 4.55
C ASN A 227 -2.63 8.89 5.54
N LEU A 228 -1.40 8.96 5.03
CA LEU A 228 -0.19 9.27 5.78
C LEU A 228 0.43 10.58 5.31
N PHE A 229 0.65 11.48 6.28
CA PHE A 229 1.36 12.74 6.12
C PHE A 229 2.57 12.72 7.05
N ASP A 230 3.77 12.51 6.51
CA ASP A 230 5.00 12.45 7.31
C ASP A 230 6.19 13.20 6.70
N SER A 231 5.91 14.10 5.73
CA SER A 231 6.95 14.94 5.14
C SER A 231 7.53 15.92 6.17
N LYS A 232 8.77 15.73 6.55
CA LYS A 232 9.48 16.56 7.53
C LYS A 232 9.65 18.02 7.10
N ASN A 233 9.61 18.27 5.79
CA ASN A 233 9.79 19.61 5.22
C ASN A 233 8.45 20.32 4.96
N SER A 234 7.34 19.77 5.42
CA SER A 234 6.02 20.37 5.21
C SER A 234 5.93 21.76 5.83
N SER A 235 5.40 22.71 5.10
CA SER A 235 4.94 24.01 5.62
C SER A 235 3.44 24.00 5.84
N THR A 236 2.69 23.27 5.00
CA THR A 236 1.24 23.13 5.10
C THR A 236 0.81 21.82 4.45
N CYS A 237 -0.03 21.04 5.14
CA CYS A 237 -0.56 19.81 4.54
C CYS A 237 -1.86 20.10 3.76
N ILE A 238 -3.02 19.90 4.37
CA ILE A 238 -4.33 20.10 3.74
C ILE A 238 -4.70 21.57 3.83
N ARG A 239 -4.96 22.22 2.69
CA ARG A 239 -5.44 23.62 2.68
C ARG A 239 -6.86 23.70 2.13
N ALA A 240 -7.78 24.14 2.95
CA ALA A 240 -9.16 24.47 2.56
C ALA A 240 -9.22 25.92 2.09
N GLY A 241 -9.25 26.14 0.78
CA GLY A 241 -9.45 27.45 0.17
C GLY A 241 -10.90 27.71 -0.18
N ILE A 242 -11.14 28.68 -1.05
CA ILE A 242 -12.48 29.18 -1.38
C ILE A 242 -13.47 28.04 -1.70
N LYS A 243 -14.61 28.04 -0.98
CA LYS A 243 -15.71 27.08 -1.13
C LYS A 243 -15.31 25.60 -1.07
N ALA A 244 -14.14 25.28 -0.53
CA ALA A 244 -13.74 23.89 -0.30
C ALA A 244 -14.66 23.24 0.75
N ASP A 245 -15.06 22.01 0.50
CA ASP A 245 -15.89 21.19 1.39
C ASP A 245 -15.13 19.87 1.64
N LEU A 246 -14.50 19.77 2.85
CA LEU A 246 -13.51 18.73 3.13
C LEU A 246 -13.96 17.80 4.23
N ARG A 247 -13.87 16.50 3.98
CA ARG A 247 -14.01 15.45 4.97
C ARG A 247 -12.67 14.80 5.22
N VAL A 248 -12.11 14.97 6.41
CA VAL A 248 -10.75 14.54 6.80
C VAL A 248 -10.88 13.59 7.99
N GLU A 249 -10.78 12.29 7.76
CA GLU A 249 -11.06 11.32 8.81
C GLU A 249 -10.08 10.14 8.86
N ASN A 250 -9.70 9.75 10.08
CA ASN A 250 -8.83 8.60 10.33
C ASN A 250 -7.49 8.66 9.61
N ASN A 251 -6.93 9.85 9.35
CA ASN A 251 -5.60 10.03 8.77
C ASN A 251 -4.52 10.07 9.86
N VAL A 252 -3.29 9.83 9.45
CA VAL A 252 -2.09 9.84 10.30
C VAL A 252 -1.19 10.99 9.90
N PHE A 253 -0.93 11.91 10.83
CA PHE A 253 -0.05 13.07 10.67
C PHE A 253 1.12 12.94 11.66
N ILE A 254 2.35 12.82 11.16
CA ILE A 254 3.55 12.66 12.00
C ILE A 254 4.62 13.66 11.60
N GLY A 255 5.03 14.52 12.52
CA GLY A 255 6.14 15.45 12.34
C GLY A 255 5.90 16.53 11.29
N VAL A 256 4.65 16.85 10.98
CA VAL A 256 4.27 17.83 9.94
C VAL A 256 3.78 19.14 10.53
N ASN A 257 3.90 20.21 9.72
CA ASN A 257 3.38 21.53 10.06
C ASN A 257 2.01 21.75 9.41
N LYS A 258 1.15 22.51 10.10
CA LYS A 258 -0.22 22.88 9.67
C LYS A 258 -0.94 21.70 9.00
N PRO A 259 -1.29 20.64 9.77
CA PRO A 259 -2.04 19.50 9.24
C PRO A 259 -3.31 19.91 8.48
N ILE A 260 -4.05 20.89 9.00
CA ILE A 260 -5.29 21.41 8.42
C ILE A 260 -5.22 22.95 8.44
N ASP A 261 -5.13 23.55 7.28
CA ASP A 261 -5.09 25.00 7.09
C ASP A 261 -6.47 25.50 6.62
N LEU A 262 -7.16 26.20 7.51
CA LEU A 262 -8.45 26.86 7.26
C LEU A 262 -8.17 28.23 6.61
N TYR A 263 -7.78 28.20 5.35
CA TYR A 263 -7.24 29.35 4.64
C TYR A 263 -8.31 30.43 4.43
N GLU A 264 -8.05 31.63 4.95
CA GLU A 264 -8.90 32.85 4.86
C GLU A 264 -10.35 32.68 5.30
N ASN A 265 -10.73 31.52 5.85
CA ASN A 265 -12.10 31.16 6.23
C ASN A 265 -13.14 31.23 5.09
N ASP A 266 -12.70 31.08 3.84
CA ASP A 266 -13.56 31.14 2.65
C ASP A 266 -14.13 29.77 2.25
N PHE A 267 -13.76 28.71 2.95
CA PHE A 267 -14.23 27.34 2.70
C PHE A 267 -15.70 27.16 3.10
N THR A 268 -16.35 26.16 2.54
CA THR A 268 -17.73 25.76 2.90
C THR A 268 -17.75 25.07 4.26
N ALA A 269 -16.98 23.98 4.42
CA ALA A 269 -16.85 23.25 5.66
C ALA A 269 -15.59 22.36 5.65
N VAL A 270 -15.09 22.06 6.84
CA VAL A 270 -14.02 21.06 7.06
C VAL A 270 -14.39 20.21 8.26
N SER A 271 -14.83 18.98 8.05
CA SER A 271 -14.99 17.99 9.13
C SER A 271 -13.70 17.23 9.35
N ALA A 272 -13.12 17.31 10.55
CA ALA A 272 -11.87 16.65 10.91
C ALA A 272 -12.10 15.70 12.09
N ASN A 273 -12.25 14.41 11.83
CA ASN A 273 -12.65 13.44 12.84
C ASN A 273 -11.72 12.21 12.87
N GLY A 274 -11.42 11.70 14.06
CA GLY A 274 -10.70 10.45 14.24
C GLY A 274 -9.24 10.44 13.72
N ASN A 275 -8.67 11.60 13.36
CA ASN A 275 -7.30 11.70 12.88
C ASN A 275 -6.30 11.54 14.04
N TYR A 276 -5.15 10.94 13.73
CA TYR A 276 -4.02 10.83 14.65
C TYR A 276 -2.96 11.88 14.35
N PHE A 277 -2.52 12.60 15.38
CA PHE A 277 -1.50 13.66 15.28
C PHE A 277 -0.36 13.37 16.24
N GLU A 278 0.87 13.42 15.74
CA GLU A 278 2.08 13.24 16.54
C GLU A 278 3.17 14.22 16.09
N ASN A 279 3.74 14.97 17.03
CA ASN A 279 4.78 15.96 16.76
C ASN A 279 4.41 16.95 15.65
N THR A 280 3.14 17.35 15.57
CA THR A 280 2.64 18.32 14.60
C THR A 280 2.63 19.73 15.19
N SER A 281 2.68 20.75 14.33
CA SER A 281 2.48 22.15 14.71
C SER A 281 1.36 22.78 13.91
N GLY A 282 0.70 23.80 14.47
CA GLY A 282 -0.42 24.46 13.82
C GLY A 282 -1.78 23.80 14.07
N ASN A 283 -2.78 24.16 13.26
CA ASN A 283 -4.15 23.73 13.46
C ASN A 283 -4.36 22.26 13.07
N THR A 284 -5.09 21.52 13.92
CA THR A 284 -5.49 20.12 13.74
C THR A 284 -7.01 19.92 13.69
N SER A 285 -7.77 21.00 13.83
CA SER A 285 -9.23 20.97 13.93
C SER A 285 -9.89 21.44 12.65
N GLY A 286 -11.07 20.92 12.38
CA GLY A 286 -11.94 21.42 11.33
C GLY A 286 -12.86 22.56 11.78
N SER A 287 -13.75 22.99 10.87
CA SER A 287 -14.82 23.96 11.12
C SER A 287 -16.03 23.62 10.26
N GLY A 288 -17.19 23.47 10.86
CA GLY A 288 -18.43 23.11 10.18
C GLY A 288 -18.62 21.61 9.93
N ASN A 289 -19.71 21.27 9.26
CA ASN A 289 -20.08 19.91 8.90
C ASN A 289 -19.94 19.73 7.39
N ALA A 290 -18.94 18.98 6.98
CA ALA A 290 -18.71 18.70 5.57
C ALA A 290 -19.75 17.74 4.98
N PHE A 291 -19.78 17.67 3.65
CA PHE A 291 -20.67 16.82 2.88
C PHE A 291 -20.69 15.35 3.37
N THR A 292 -21.76 14.66 3.06
CA THR A 292 -21.85 13.21 3.23
C THR A 292 -21.51 12.54 1.89
N PRO A 293 -20.50 11.66 1.83
CA PRO A 293 -20.16 10.96 0.60
C PRO A 293 -21.32 10.10 0.07
N GLY A 294 -21.47 10.03 -1.25
CA GLY A 294 -22.46 9.17 -1.91
C GLY A 294 -22.05 7.67 -1.94
N TYR A 295 -21.05 7.27 -1.20
CA TYR A 295 -20.52 5.91 -1.08
C TYR A 295 -20.23 5.58 0.38
N THR A 296 -20.14 4.30 0.70
CA THR A 296 -19.86 3.82 2.07
C THR A 296 -18.42 3.35 2.17
N ILE A 297 -17.77 3.69 3.27
CA ILE A 297 -16.45 3.19 3.66
C ILE A 297 -16.48 2.66 5.09
N SER A 298 -15.47 1.89 5.44
CA SER A 298 -15.17 1.49 6.82
C SER A 298 -13.72 1.88 7.10
N PRO A 299 -13.47 3.11 7.57
CA PRO A 299 -12.10 3.58 7.81
C PRO A 299 -11.40 2.73 8.87
N THR A 300 -10.13 2.47 8.67
CA THR A 300 -9.26 1.87 9.68
C THR A 300 -9.14 2.83 10.87
N ASP A 301 -9.38 2.32 12.05
CA ASP A 301 -9.26 3.09 13.29
C ASP A 301 -7.79 3.40 13.60
N VAL A 302 -7.47 4.68 13.82
CA VAL A 302 -6.14 5.19 14.17
C VAL A 302 -6.13 5.88 15.53
N SER A 303 -7.09 5.59 16.40
CA SER A 303 -7.30 6.26 17.70
C SER A 303 -6.15 6.08 18.70
N THR A 304 -5.24 5.16 18.47
CA THR A 304 -4.05 4.92 19.30
C THR A 304 -2.79 4.95 18.47
N GLN A 305 -1.62 5.24 19.09
CA GLN A 305 -0.33 5.21 18.42
C GLN A 305 -0.07 3.87 17.71
N ALA A 306 -0.33 2.76 18.37
CA ALA A 306 -0.12 1.43 17.78
C ALA A 306 -0.96 1.22 16.51
N LYS A 307 -2.23 1.65 16.51
CA LYS A 307 -3.11 1.56 15.34
C LYS A 307 -2.69 2.52 14.22
N ALA A 308 -2.33 3.76 14.57
CA ALA A 308 -1.82 4.76 13.64
C ALA A 308 -0.52 4.28 12.97
N TYR A 309 0.38 3.69 13.74
CA TYR A 309 1.64 3.14 13.22
C TYR A 309 1.42 1.89 12.35
N ALA A 310 0.47 1.04 12.68
CA ALA A 310 0.11 -0.10 11.83
C ALA A 310 -0.40 0.37 10.44
N LEU A 311 -1.23 1.42 10.40
CA LEU A 311 -1.67 2.02 9.14
C LEU A 311 -0.50 2.68 8.40
N ARG A 312 0.33 3.47 9.10
CA ARG A 312 1.55 4.08 8.54
C ARG A 312 2.43 3.03 7.87
N ASP A 313 2.75 1.95 8.58
CA ASP A 313 3.65 0.90 8.09
C ASP A 313 3.05 0.19 6.87
N SER A 314 1.74 -0.02 6.85
CA SER A 314 1.03 -0.55 5.68
C SER A 314 1.12 0.41 4.48
N ILE A 315 0.89 1.70 4.68
CA ILE A 315 0.98 2.70 3.62
C ILE A 315 2.41 2.81 3.10
N GLN A 316 3.41 2.88 3.98
CA GLN A 316 4.81 2.93 3.58
C GLN A 316 5.28 1.69 2.82
N LEU A 317 4.69 0.53 3.11
CA LEU A 317 5.01 -0.73 2.43
C LEU A 317 4.35 -0.84 1.05
N TYR A 318 3.14 -0.36 0.90
CA TYR A 318 2.29 -0.69 -0.25
C TYR A 318 1.93 0.51 -1.15
N ALA A 319 2.05 1.76 -0.69
CA ALA A 319 1.82 2.91 -1.55
C ALA A 319 2.92 3.07 -2.61
N GLY A 320 2.52 3.41 -3.83
CA GLY A 320 3.39 3.48 -5.00
C GLY A 320 3.23 2.27 -5.92
N ALA A 321 4.10 2.12 -6.91
CA ALA A 321 4.06 1.06 -7.91
C ALA A 321 4.52 -0.29 -7.32
N THR A 322 3.73 -0.86 -6.43
CA THR A 322 4.07 -2.05 -5.62
C THR A 322 3.25 -3.29 -5.94
N LEU A 323 2.28 -3.18 -6.86
CA LEU A 323 1.46 -4.31 -7.26
C LEU A 323 2.26 -5.35 -8.08
N PRO A 324 1.81 -6.62 -8.10
CA PRO A 324 2.43 -7.65 -8.92
C PRO A 324 2.31 -7.34 -10.42
N ASN A 325 3.16 -7.95 -11.23
CA ASN A 325 3.07 -7.82 -12.68
C ASN A 325 1.73 -8.38 -13.21
N PRO A 326 1.17 -7.80 -14.30
CA PRO A 326 -0.16 -8.17 -14.81
C PRO A 326 -0.29 -9.63 -15.26
N ASP A 327 0.80 -10.26 -15.69
CA ASP A 327 0.89 -11.66 -16.10
C ASP A 327 1.17 -12.64 -14.94
N SER A 328 1.36 -12.13 -13.72
CA SER A 328 1.36 -12.96 -12.53
C SER A 328 -0.07 -13.42 -12.21
N THR A 329 -0.24 -14.65 -11.76
CA THR A 329 -1.55 -15.19 -11.35
C THR A 329 -2.24 -14.35 -10.27
N ALA A 330 -1.47 -13.55 -9.51
CA ALA A 330 -1.98 -12.61 -8.53
C ALA A 330 -2.65 -11.35 -9.15
N ALA A 331 -2.29 -10.99 -10.39
CA ALA A 331 -2.82 -9.80 -11.05
C ALA A 331 -4.11 -10.06 -11.85
N GLN A 332 -4.47 -11.31 -12.09
CA GLN A 332 -5.66 -11.64 -12.90
C GLN A 332 -6.98 -11.47 -12.15
N ASN A 333 -6.97 -11.35 -10.83
CA ASN A 333 -8.17 -11.22 -9.98
C ASN A 333 -8.72 -9.79 -9.78
N PRO A 334 -7.95 -8.68 -9.88
CA PRO A 334 -8.50 -7.34 -9.59
C PRO A 334 -9.52 -6.83 -10.61
N MET A 335 -9.55 -7.38 -11.80
CA MET A 335 -10.48 -6.94 -12.85
C MET A 335 -11.88 -7.57 -12.77
N LEU A 336 -12.04 -8.65 -12.00
CA LEU A 336 -13.32 -9.37 -11.87
C LEU A 336 -14.11 -9.01 -10.60
N SER A 337 -13.53 -8.28 -9.65
CA SER A 337 -14.18 -7.97 -8.37
C SER A 337 -15.10 -6.74 -8.38
N SER A 338 -15.31 -6.07 -9.52
CA SER A 338 -16.21 -4.92 -9.61
C SER A 338 -17.66 -5.26 -9.99
N SER A 339 -18.05 -6.53 -10.05
CA SER A 339 -19.45 -6.90 -10.29
C SER A 339 -20.23 -7.03 -8.99
N SER A 340 -20.88 -5.94 -8.62
CA SER A 340 -22.17 -5.81 -7.93
C SER A 340 -22.67 -7.00 -7.12
N ALA A 341 -22.60 -6.88 -5.82
CA ALA A 341 -23.60 -7.50 -4.94
C ALA A 341 -24.94 -6.78 -5.13
N LYS A 342 -25.78 -7.25 -6.04
CA LYS A 342 -27.21 -6.97 -5.99
C LYS A 342 -27.82 -7.85 -4.92
N SER A 343 -28.20 -7.24 -3.80
CA SER A 343 -29.18 -7.80 -2.89
C SER A 343 -30.52 -7.89 -3.61
N SER A 344 -31.04 -9.09 -3.78
CA SER A 344 -32.46 -9.29 -3.99
C SER A 344 -32.96 -10.34 -3.00
N SER A 345 -33.66 -9.84 -2.01
CA SER A 345 -34.60 -10.62 -1.21
C SER A 345 -35.85 -10.89 -2.07
N SER A 346 -36.29 -12.12 -2.10
CA SER A 346 -37.64 -12.55 -1.75
C SER A 346 -38.06 -13.85 -2.45
N VAL A 347 -38.36 -14.82 -1.60
CA VAL A 347 -39.60 -15.57 -1.48
C VAL A 347 -39.97 -16.54 -2.59
N ALA A 348 -39.73 -17.78 -2.27
CA ALA A 348 -40.54 -18.99 -2.17
C ALA A 348 -41.63 -19.33 -3.23
N ILE A 349 -41.61 -20.59 -3.55
CA ILE A 349 -42.70 -21.61 -3.51
C ILE A 349 -43.14 -22.18 -4.87
N LEU A 350 -43.03 -23.52 -4.87
CA LEU A 350 -43.81 -24.61 -5.42
C LEU A 350 -43.61 -25.11 -6.87
N SER A 351 -43.02 -26.25 -6.87
CA SER A 351 -43.54 -27.61 -7.24
C SER A 351 -43.79 -27.94 -8.70
N SER A 352 -43.22 -29.06 -9.00
CA SER A 352 -43.70 -30.25 -9.71
C SER A 352 -43.10 -30.55 -11.09
N SER A 353 -42.38 -31.66 -11.05
CA SER A 353 -42.36 -32.82 -11.94
C SER A 353 -42.30 -32.62 -13.46
N SER A 354 -41.26 -33.12 -14.06
CA SER A 354 -41.29 -34.33 -14.87
C SER A 354 -39.92 -34.67 -15.46
N GLN A 355 -39.64 -35.94 -15.48
CA GLN A 355 -38.42 -36.58 -16.03
C GLN A 355 -38.31 -36.39 -17.53
N GLU A 356 -37.08 -36.18 -18.02
CA GLU A 356 -36.61 -36.93 -19.17
C GLU A 356 -35.10 -37.18 -19.06
N LYS A 357 -34.72 -38.41 -19.23
CA LYS A 357 -33.37 -38.92 -19.30
C LYS A 357 -32.73 -38.51 -20.62
N SER A 358 -31.55 -37.94 -20.59
CA SER A 358 -30.56 -38.22 -21.61
C SER A 358 -29.18 -38.34 -20.96
N SER A 359 -28.63 -39.53 -21.14
CA SER A 359 -27.32 -39.95 -20.71
C SER A 359 -26.25 -39.20 -21.50
N SER A 360 -25.42 -38.42 -20.82
CA SER A 360 -24.09 -38.08 -21.29
C SER A 360 -23.10 -38.50 -20.20
N SER A 361 -22.17 -39.32 -20.55
CA SER A 361 -21.10 -39.89 -19.73
C SER A 361 -20.32 -38.77 -19.05
N VAL A 362 -20.48 -38.67 -17.74
CA VAL A 362 -19.58 -37.88 -16.86
C VAL A 362 -18.29 -38.72 -16.77
N THR A 363 -17.23 -38.28 -17.42
CA THR A 363 -15.87 -38.72 -17.08
C THR A 363 -15.63 -38.31 -15.63
N SER A 364 -15.53 -39.27 -14.74
CA SER A 364 -15.15 -39.05 -13.34
C SER A 364 -13.75 -38.43 -13.33
N GLY A 365 -13.65 -37.12 -13.10
CA GLY A 365 -12.39 -36.46 -12.81
C GLY A 365 -11.79 -37.06 -11.54
N ASN A 366 -10.49 -37.34 -11.55
CA ASN A 366 -9.79 -37.78 -10.35
C ASN A 366 -9.96 -36.77 -9.22
N ALA A 367 -10.18 -37.25 -8.00
CA ALA A 367 -10.30 -36.39 -6.81
C ALA A 367 -9.03 -35.53 -6.62
N ALA A 368 -9.19 -34.33 -6.14
CA ALA A 368 -8.05 -33.48 -5.80
C ALA A 368 -7.16 -34.13 -4.73
N THR A 369 -5.85 -33.87 -4.80
CA THR A 369 -4.90 -34.38 -3.81
C THR A 369 -4.01 -33.26 -3.28
N LEU A 370 -3.46 -33.45 -2.07
CA LEU A 370 -2.44 -32.61 -1.45
C LEU A 370 -1.36 -33.51 -0.87
N THR A 371 -0.17 -33.47 -1.47
CA THR A 371 1.00 -34.27 -1.04
C THR A 371 2.08 -33.36 -0.50
N LYS A 372 2.52 -33.59 0.75
CA LYS A 372 3.54 -32.80 1.41
C LYS A 372 4.96 -33.17 0.96
N HIS A 373 5.81 -32.14 0.78
CA HIS A 373 7.22 -32.24 0.44
C HIS A 373 8.07 -31.22 1.21
N GLY A 374 9.40 -31.34 1.12
CA GLY A 374 10.37 -30.45 1.76
C GLY A 374 10.80 -30.95 3.14
N ALA A 375 11.87 -30.34 3.67
CA ALA A 375 12.49 -30.73 4.94
C ALA A 375 11.66 -30.35 6.17
N GLY A 376 10.87 -29.25 6.07
CA GLY A 376 10.05 -28.80 7.19
C GLY A 376 8.87 -29.71 7.49
N SER A 377 8.60 -29.98 8.76
CA SER A 377 7.38 -30.69 9.21
C SER A 377 6.14 -29.82 8.98
N SER A 378 4.96 -30.45 8.85
CA SER A 378 3.66 -29.74 8.88
C SER A 378 3.33 -29.17 10.28
N SER A 379 4.02 -29.66 11.30
CA SER A 379 3.96 -29.10 12.66
C SER A 379 5.37 -28.72 13.08
N GLN A 380 5.60 -27.46 13.37
CA GLN A 380 6.90 -26.91 13.76
C GLN A 380 6.76 -25.98 14.94
N THR A 381 7.74 -26.01 15.83
CA THR A 381 7.91 -24.99 16.88
C THR A 381 9.02 -24.04 16.46
N VAL A 382 8.75 -22.75 16.53
CA VAL A 382 9.68 -21.69 16.11
C VAL A 382 9.67 -20.59 17.19
N LYS A 383 10.83 -20.03 17.49
CA LYS A 383 10.90 -18.83 18.35
C LYS A 383 10.50 -17.59 17.57
N GLN A 384 9.94 -16.60 18.26
CA GLN A 384 9.76 -15.26 17.68
C GLN A 384 11.09 -14.78 17.07
N GLY A 385 11.05 -14.32 15.82
CA GLY A 385 12.22 -13.89 15.07
C GLY A 385 13.01 -15.01 14.37
N ASP A 386 12.66 -16.27 14.52
CA ASP A 386 13.29 -17.38 13.82
C ASP A 386 12.47 -17.83 12.60
N SER A 387 13.16 -18.42 11.62
CA SER A 387 12.54 -18.97 10.43
C SER A 387 12.06 -20.40 10.64
N ILE A 388 10.91 -20.76 10.06
CA ILE A 388 10.53 -22.17 9.95
C ILE A 388 11.38 -22.87 8.90
N GLN A 389 11.49 -24.19 8.99
CA GLN A 389 12.00 -24.99 7.89
C GLN A 389 10.95 -24.99 6.77
N THR A 390 11.33 -24.52 5.58
CA THR A 390 10.45 -24.42 4.42
C THR A 390 9.94 -25.79 4.01
N PHE A 391 8.66 -25.88 3.71
CA PHE A 391 8.00 -27.05 3.14
C PHE A 391 6.93 -26.61 2.15
N TYR A 392 6.43 -27.57 1.34
CA TYR A 392 5.38 -27.29 0.37
C TYR A 392 4.45 -28.48 0.21
N TYR A 393 3.29 -28.21 -0.36
CA TYR A 393 2.36 -29.25 -0.82
C TYR A 393 2.19 -29.14 -2.32
N THR A 394 2.31 -30.30 -3.00
CA THR A 394 1.88 -30.44 -4.40
C THR A 394 0.40 -30.74 -4.41
N PHE A 395 -0.36 -30.00 -5.20
CA PHE A 395 -1.77 -30.26 -5.45
C PHE A 395 -1.96 -30.81 -6.88
N GLU A 396 -2.81 -31.80 -7.02
CA GLU A 396 -3.17 -32.41 -8.29
C GLU A 396 -4.69 -32.44 -8.40
N ASN A 397 -5.22 -32.49 -9.63
CA ASN A 397 -6.65 -32.45 -9.93
C ASN A 397 -7.39 -31.27 -9.28
N ALA A 398 -6.70 -30.14 -9.16
CA ALA A 398 -7.20 -28.85 -8.68
C ALA A 398 -6.52 -27.72 -9.45
N THR A 399 -7.16 -26.58 -9.53
CA THR A 399 -6.64 -25.42 -10.27
C THR A 399 -5.68 -24.58 -9.42
N SER A 400 -5.80 -24.63 -8.08
CA SER A 400 -4.98 -23.87 -7.14
C SER A 400 -5.08 -24.48 -5.74
N ALA A 401 -4.40 -23.84 -4.76
CA ALA A 401 -4.56 -24.11 -3.35
C ALA A 401 -4.46 -22.81 -2.54
N SER A 402 -5.09 -22.77 -1.38
CA SER A 402 -5.01 -21.65 -0.43
C SER A 402 -4.59 -22.15 0.94
N ILE A 403 -4.08 -21.26 1.78
CA ILE A 403 -3.76 -21.54 3.18
C ILE A 403 -4.30 -20.42 4.08
N SER A 404 -4.75 -20.79 5.26
CA SER A 404 -5.19 -19.87 6.31
C SER A 404 -4.67 -20.31 7.66
N GLY A 405 -4.53 -19.39 8.62
CA GLY A 405 -4.14 -19.69 10.00
C GLY A 405 -2.64 -19.65 10.29
N LEU A 406 -1.78 -19.22 9.37
CA LEU A 406 -0.36 -19.03 9.64
C LEU A 406 -0.14 -17.87 10.63
N PRO A 407 0.88 -17.97 11.52
CA PRO A 407 1.29 -16.84 12.36
C PRO A 407 1.86 -15.69 11.53
N GLU A 408 1.83 -14.51 12.10
CA GLU A 408 2.42 -13.32 11.50
C GLU A 408 3.90 -13.54 11.16
N GLY A 409 4.31 -13.07 9.96
CA GLY A 409 5.67 -13.24 9.43
C GLY A 409 5.89 -14.51 8.62
N LEU A 410 4.97 -15.48 8.66
CA LEU A 410 5.00 -16.61 7.75
C LEU A 410 4.15 -16.34 6.51
N LEU A 411 4.65 -16.81 5.37
CA LEU A 411 4.07 -16.55 4.05
C LEU A 411 3.82 -17.86 3.33
N SER A 412 2.82 -17.84 2.43
CA SER A 412 2.65 -18.88 1.42
C SER A 412 2.83 -18.32 0.02
N SER A 413 3.35 -19.13 -0.88
CA SER A 413 3.46 -18.80 -2.30
C SER A 413 3.17 -20.03 -3.16
N ILE A 414 2.55 -19.81 -4.33
CA ILE A 414 2.29 -20.88 -5.28
C ILE A 414 3.30 -20.80 -6.42
N LYS A 415 3.90 -21.94 -6.78
CA LYS A 415 4.77 -22.07 -7.95
C LYS A 415 4.43 -23.37 -8.68
N GLY A 416 3.86 -23.26 -9.87
CA GLY A 416 3.25 -24.40 -10.56
C GLY A 416 2.16 -25.03 -9.68
N ASN A 417 2.17 -26.34 -9.54
CA ASN A 417 1.21 -27.06 -8.70
C ASN A 417 1.67 -27.20 -7.23
N ASN A 418 2.56 -26.33 -6.75
CA ASN A 418 3.08 -26.39 -5.39
C ASN A 418 2.72 -25.14 -4.60
N ILE A 419 2.15 -25.31 -3.38
CA ILE A 419 2.00 -24.25 -2.41
C ILE A 419 3.11 -24.36 -1.35
N TYR A 420 4.00 -23.38 -1.31
CA TYR A 420 5.14 -23.29 -0.40
C TYR A 420 4.74 -22.54 0.85
N ILE A 421 5.28 -22.98 2.00
CA ILE A 421 5.13 -22.32 3.30
C ILE A 421 6.55 -22.03 3.82
N SER A 422 6.83 -20.76 4.09
CA SER A 422 8.14 -20.27 4.54
C SER A 422 7.99 -18.94 5.28
N GLY A 423 9.06 -18.44 5.86
CA GLY A 423 9.10 -17.14 6.51
C GLY A 423 9.65 -17.20 7.91
N ILE A 424 9.56 -16.07 8.59
CA ILE A 424 10.09 -15.85 9.93
C ILE A 424 8.91 -15.50 10.82
N ALA A 425 8.73 -16.22 11.93
CA ALA A 425 7.72 -15.86 12.91
C ALA A 425 8.01 -14.44 13.44
N SER A 426 7.06 -13.52 13.29
CA SER A 426 7.23 -12.13 13.73
C SER A 426 7.54 -12.08 15.22
N PHE A 427 8.34 -11.10 15.65
CA PHE A 427 8.50 -10.81 17.09
C PHE A 427 7.19 -10.34 17.74
N SER A 428 6.27 -9.80 16.94
CA SER A 428 4.91 -9.42 17.36
C SER A 428 3.93 -10.58 17.34
N ALA A 429 4.28 -11.73 16.74
CA ALA A 429 3.44 -12.91 16.80
C ALA A 429 3.28 -13.39 18.24
N GLU A 430 2.06 -13.54 18.71
CA GLU A 430 1.81 -14.09 20.05
C GLU A 430 2.45 -15.46 20.22
N ALA A 431 3.04 -15.72 21.39
CA ALA A 431 3.57 -17.04 21.72
C ALA A 431 2.41 -18.01 21.98
N LYS A 432 2.00 -18.74 20.95
CA LYS A 432 0.92 -19.72 21.00
C LYS A 432 0.97 -20.67 19.80
N GLU A 433 0.05 -21.62 19.79
CA GLU A 433 -0.18 -22.49 18.64
C GLU A 433 -1.03 -21.79 17.56
N TYR A 434 -0.61 -21.93 16.32
CA TYR A 434 -1.31 -21.45 15.13
C TYR A 434 -1.68 -22.65 14.24
N PRO A 435 -2.90 -23.21 14.42
CA PRO A 435 -3.37 -24.24 13.51
C PRO A 435 -3.68 -23.60 12.15
N TYR A 436 -3.12 -24.16 11.09
CA TYR A 436 -3.36 -23.72 9.72
C TYR A 436 -4.06 -24.80 8.91
N VAL A 437 -4.75 -24.37 7.84
CA VAL A 437 -5.45 -25.24 6.91
C VAL A 437 -5.05 -24.89 5.49
N ILE A 438 -4.63 -25.90 4.72
CA ILE A 438 -4.43 -25.79 3.28
C ILE A 438 -5.64 -26.43 2.60
N THR A 439 -6.22 -25.75 1.62
CA THR A 439 -7.39 -26.19 0.87
C THR A 439 -7.10 -26.10 -0.62
N THR A 440 -7.35 -27.16 -1.39
CA THR A 440 -7.33 -27.08 -2.85
C THR A 440 -8.50 -26.22 -3.35
N ILE A 441 -8.38 -25.69 -4.54
CA ILE A 441 -9.40 -24.86 -5.18
C ILE A 441 -9.67 -25.42 -6.58
N GLY A 442 -10.92 -25.66 -6.90
CA GLY A 442 -11.35 -26.18 -8.19
C GLY A 442 -11.13 -27.67 -8.36
N GLY A 443 -10.99 -28.40 -7.27
CA GLY A 443 -11.02 -29.85 -7.25
C GLY A 443 -12.46 -30.40 -7.27
N SER A 444 -12.61 -31.67 -7.52
CA SER A 444 -13.93 -32.31 -7.49
C SER A 444 -13.88 -33.66 -6.74
N PRO A 445 -14.03 -33.67 -5.40
CA PRO A 445 -14.13 -32.51 -4.48
C PRO A 445 -12.78 -31.86 -4.16
N ASP A 446 -12.81 -30.63 -3.60
CA ASP A 446 -11.64 -30.03 -2.98
C ASP A 446 -11.24 -30.77 -1.70
N VAL A 447 -9.94 -30.81 -1.40
CA VAL A 447 -9.39 -31.48 -0.21
C VAL A 447 -8.62 -30.50 0.68
N THR A 448 -8.53 -30.84 1.96
CA THR A 448 -7.82 -30.03 2.96
C THR A 448 -6.72 -30.83 3.63
N LYS A 449 -5.65 -30.12 4.04
CA LYS A 449 -4.62 -30.60 4.97
C LYS A 449 -4.43 -29.59 6.08
N LYS A 450 -4.19 -30.07 7.29
CA LYS A 450 -3.99 -29.26 8.49
C LYS A 450 -2.58 -29.44 9.02
N GLY A 451 -2.06 -28.41 9.66
CA GLY A 451 -0.82 -28.45 10.43
C GLY A 451 -0.84 -27.38 11.51
N THR A 452 0.25 -27.27 12.27
CA THR A 452 0.35 -26.31 13.38
C THR A 452 1.74 -25.69 13.41
N ILE A 453 1.80 -24.38 13.49
CA ILE A 453 3.05 -23.67 13.82
C ILE A 453 2.90 -23.16 15.25
N THR A 454 3.78 -23.63 16.14
CA THR A 454 3.83 -23.14 17.52
C THR A 454 4.90 -22.05 17.61
N VAL A 455 4.48 -20.83 17.91
CA VAL A 455 5.39 -19.72 18.18
C VAL A 455 5.68 -19.70 19.68
N VAL A 456 6.96 -19.65 20.04
CA VAL A 456 7.39 -19.52 21.43
C VAL A 456 8.08 -18.19 21.65
N ALA A 457 7.90 -17.59 22.82
CA ALA A 457 8.54 -16.34 23.18
C ALA A 457 10.07 -16.48 23.25
N VAL A 458 10.78 -15.41 22.96
CA VAL A 458 12.21 -15.31 23.28
C VAL A 458 12.33 -15.02 24.76
N GLU A 459 12.91 -15.94 25.54
CA GLU A 459 13.18 -15.70 26.96
C GLU A 459 14.15 -14.53 27.11
N GLN A 460 13.76 -13.52 27.89
CA GLN A 460 14.68 -12.48 28.34
C GLN A 460 15.57 -13.05 29.45
N ASP A 461 16.84 -13.22 29.16
CA ASP A 461 17.83 -13.52 30.18
C ASP A 461 17.99 -12.28 31.07
N SER A 462 17.41 -12.36 32.27
CA SER A 462 17.53 -11.35 33.32
C SER A 462 18.76 -11.63 34.18
N SER A 463 19.94 -11.36 33.65
CA SER A 463 21.13 -11.20 34.48
C SER A 463 21.40 -9.72 34.67
N GLU A 464 21.04 -9.22 35.87
CA GLU A 464 21.42 -7.90 36.36
C GLU A 464 22.93 -7.73 36.38
N ILE A 465 23.41 -6.68 35.71
CA ILE A 465 24.72 -6.09 36.04
C ILE A 465 24.47 -4.67 36.53
N ASN A 466 24.73 -4.48 37.80
CA ASN A 466 24.68 -3.24 38.53
C ASN A 466 25.77 -2.27 38.01
N PRO A 467 25.49 -1.03 37.66
CA PRO A 467 26.53 -0.07 37.30
C PRO A 467 26.96 0.74 38.53
N THR A 468 28.23 0.72 38.82
CA THR A 468 28.88 1.73 39.68
C THR A 468 29.04 3.05 38.93
N PRO A 469 28.87 4.20 39.62
CA PRO A 469 28.94 5.51 39.00
C PRO A 469 30.35 6.10 39.07
N ASN A 470 30.80 6.69 37.95
CA ASN A 470 31.57 7.92 37.84
C ASN A 470 32.32 7.98 36.51
N ASP A 471 32.05 8.89 35.67
CA ASP A 471 32.87 10.06 35.42
C ASP A 471 32.14 11.07 34.47
N SER A 472 32.28 12.31 34.85
CA SER A 472 31.74 13.49 34.21
C SER A 472 32.70 14.03 33.16
N SER A 473 32.28 14.18 31.93
CA SER A 473 32.67 15.34 31.10
C SER A 473 31.70 15.57 29.95
N THR A 474 31.19 16.75 29.94
CA THR A 474 30.31 17.46 29.03
C THR A 474 30.73 17.40 27.58
N ASN A 475 29.76 17.07 26.69
CA ASN A 475 29.38 17.94 25.57
C ASN A 475 28.04 17.52 25.03
N SER A 476 27.04 18.35 25.30
CA SER A 476 25.69 18.22 24.80
C SER A 476 25.63 18.58 23.31
N ILE A 477 25.40 17.57 22.48
CA ILE A 477 24.73 17.75 21.20
C ILE A 477 23.43 16.98 21.31
N VAL A 478 22.37 17.71 21.65
CA VAL A 478 20.99 17.21 21.52
C VAL A 478 20.65 17.24 20.04
N GLN A 479 20.93 16.14 19.35
CA GLN A 479 20.35 15.89 18.03
C GLN A 479 19.22 14.88 18.19
N ASN A 480 18.07 15.25 17.67
CA ASN A 480 16.86 14.44 17.57
C ASN A 480 17.18 13.04 17.03
N LYS A 481 17.08 12.02 17.91
CA LYS A 481 17.35 10.63 17.58
C LYS A 481 16.10 10.00 16.96
N GLN A 482 15.97 10.08 15.67
CA GLN A 482 15.00 9.29 14.90
C GLN A 482 15.74 8.48 13.85
N ASN A 483 15.69 7.14 14.02
CA ASN A 483 16.00 6.08 13.04
C ASN A 483 17.06 6.42 11.97
N LEU A 484 18.31 6.61 12.39
CA LEU A 484 19.41 6.72 11.44
C LEU A 484 19.81 5.30 10.99
N PHE A 485 19.57 5.01 9.73
CA PHE A 485 20.17 3.85 9.07
C PHE A 485 20.69 4.25 7.69
N VAL A 486 21.80 3.65 7.31
CA VAL A 486 22.39 3.78 5.97
C VAL A 486 22.45 2.38 5.38
N ILE A 487 21.69 2.17 4.31
CA ILE A 487 21.69 0.94 3.54
C ILE A 487 22.08 1.30 2.12
N PRO A 488 23.10 0.67 1.52
CA PRO A 488 23.50 0.96 0.16
C PRO A 488 22.36 0.58 -0.81
N GLN A 489 22.18 1.35 -1.87
CA GLN A 489 21.22 1.03 -2.92
C GLN A 489 21.70 -0.15 -3.79
N SER A 490 23.03 -0.28 -3.94
CA SER A 490 23.68 -1.40 -4.61
C SER A 490 25.04 -1.70 -4.01
N PHE A 491 25.56 -2.91 -4.24
CA PHE A 491 26.96 -3.26 -3.97
C PHE A 491 27.45 -4.42 -4.86
N ALA A 492 28.72 -4.37 -5.24
CA ALA A 492 29.36 -5.37 -6.09
C ALA A 492 29.91 -6.57 -5.29
N GLU A 493 30.65 -6.36 -4.24
CA GLU A 493 31.27 -7.42 -3.42
C GLU A 493 30.72 -7.48 -2.01
N GLN A 494 30.55 -6.33 -1.38
CA GLN A 494 30.04 -6.23 -0.01
C GLN A 494 29.31 -4.91 0.23
N GLY A 495 28.19 -4.98 0.97
CA GLY A 495 27.37 -3.84 1.38
C GLY A 495 27.49 -3.61 2.87
N LYS A 496 27.84 -2.40 3.30
CA LYS A 496 27.85 -1.97 4.69
C LYS A 496 26.50 -1.39 5.05
N ILE A 497 25.87 -1.93 6.08
CA ILE A 497 24.61 -1.44 6.63
C ILE A 497 24.91 -0.83 7.98
N GLU A 498 24.52 0.42 8.17
CA GLU A 498 24.67 1.14 9.43
C GLU A 498 23.31 1.50 9.98
N PHE A 499 23.09 1.31 11.28
CA PHE A 499 21.81 1.60 11.92
C PHE A 499 22.01 1.99 13.38
N TYR A 500 21.05 2.75 13.90
CA TYR A 500 21.01 3.17 15.30
C TYR A 500 19.98 2.34 16.06
N SER A 501 20.32 1.88 17.25
CA SER A 501 19.41 1.22 18.19
C SER A 501 19.49 1.88 19.54
N THR A 502 18.38 2.10 20.22
CA THR A 502 18.37 2.60 21.60
C THR A 502 18.53 1.46 22.59
N LYS A 503 18.35 0.21 22.16
CA LYS A 503 18.45 -0.99 22.98
C LYS A 503 19.57 -1.89 22.51
N SER A 504 20.27 -2.47 23.47
CA SER A 504 21.17 -3.60 23.20
C SER A 504 20.38 -4.89 23.03
N GLY A 505 20.87 -5.80 22.18
CA GLY A 505 20.21 -7.08 21.92
C GLY A 505 20.72 -7.73 20.66
N ILE A 506 19.95 -8.66 20.12
CA ILE A 506 20.31 -9.36 18.89
C ILE A 506 19.62 -8.70 17.70
N SER A 507 20.41 -8.33 16.69
CA SER A 507 19.88 -7.93 15.38
C SER A 507 20.19 -8.98 14.34
N LYS A 508 19.27 -9.15 13.39
CA LYS A 508 19.41 -10.08 12.28
C LYS A 508 19.24 -9.33 10.95
N ILE A 509 20.05 -9.70 9.97
CA ILE A 509 19.89 -9.23 8.59
C ILE A 509 19.64 -10.43 7.69
N PHE A 510 18.69 -10.27 6.79
CA PHE A 510 18.36 -11.28 5.80
C PHE A 510 18.42 -10.66 4.41
N LEU A 511 18.89 -11.43 3.45
CA LEU A 511 18.75 -11.15 2.03
C LEU A 511 17.81 -12.20 1.41
N PHE A 512 16.82 -11.72 0.68
CA PHE A 512 15.91 -12.56 -0.08
C PHE A 512 16.00 -12.20 -1.56
N ASP A 513 15.83 -13.18 -2.42
CA ASP A 513 15.63 -12.91 -3.85
C ASP A 513 14.25 -12.28 -4.10
N VAL A 514 13.97 -11.92 -5.35
CA VAL A 514 12.69 -11.33 -5.76
C VAL A 514 11.50 -12.29 -5.58
N ASN A 515 11.75 -13.58 -5.43
CA ASN A 515 10.75 -14.63 -5.20
C ASN A 515 10.53 -14.90 -3.70
N GLY A 516 11.25 -14.20 -2.81
CA GLY A 516 11.18 -14.38 -1.36
C GLY A 516 12.02 -15.55 -0.83
N VAL A 517 12.92 -16.14 -1.65
CA VAL A 517 13.85 -17.16 -1.19
C VAL A 517 14.98 -16.51 -0.43
N MET A 518 15.25 -16.98 0.78
CA MET A 518 16.34 -16.47 1.60
C MET A 518 17.70 -16.88 0.99
N LEU A 519 18.46 -15.87 0.57
CA LEU A 519 19.79 -16.03 0.00
C LEU A 519 20.87 -16.03 1.09
N ARG A 520 20.68 -15.22 2.13
CA ARG A 520 21.65 -15.08 3.23
C ARG A 520 21.00 -14.53 4.49
N SER A 521 21.55 -14.91 5.64
CA SER A 521 21.26 -14.26 6.91
C SER A 521 22.54 -14.01 7.70
N LYS A 522 22.53 -12.98 8.54
CA LYS A 522 23.61 -12.67 9.49
C LYS A 522 23.02 -12.16 10.78
N THR A 523 23.55 -12.63 11.89
CA THR A 523 23.14 -12.23 13.24
C THR A 523 24.29 -11.47 13.89
N ILE A 524 23.98 -10.40 14.61
CA ILE A 524 24.95 -9.62 15.38
C ILE A 524 24.37 -9.26 16.75
N ASN A 525 25.26 -9.07 17.71
CA ASN A 525 24.92 -8.41 18.97
C ASN A 525 24.92 -6.91 18.76
N THR A 526 23.76 -6.29 18.92
CA THR A 526 23.56 -4.86 18.80
C THR A 526 23.83 -4.19 20.13
N GLN A 527 24.54 -3.08 20.09
CA GLN A 527 24.76 -2.20 21.24
C GLN A 527 23.77 -1.01 21.16
N SER A 528 23.46 -0.39 22.30
CA SER A 528 22.78 0.91 22.26
C SER A 528 23.71 1.94 21.61
N GLY A 529 23.25 2.61 20.56
CA GLY A 529 24.02 3.52 19.74
C GLY A 529 24.10 3.10 18.27
N PHE A 530 25.15 3.55 17.58
CA PHE A 530 25.38 3.18 16.18
C PHE A 530 25.99 1.79 16.06
N ASN A 531 25.43 1.01 15.16
CA ASN A 531 25.86 -0.33 14.81
C ASN A 531 26.15 -0.41 13.34
N ALA A 532 27.07 -1.28 12.93
CA ALA A 532 27.39 -1.53 11.53
C ALA A 532 27.52 -3.03 11.27
N ILE A 533 27.02 -3.47 10.12
CA ILE A 533 27.14 -4.84 9.65
C ILE A 533 27.49 -4.85 8.16
N THR A 534 28.40 -5.73 7.78
CA THR A 534 28.75 -5.94 6.37
C THR A 534 28.15 -7.24 5.87
N ILE A 535 27.49 -7.19 4.71
CA ILE A 535 27.00 -8.34 3.97
C ILE A 535 27.85 -8.54 2.73
N GLU A 536 28.31 -9.76 2.52
CA GLU A 536 29.10 -10.15 1.35
C GLU A 536 28.20 -10.72 0.24
N ARG A 537 28.52 -10.39 -1.01
CA ARG A 537 27.89 -10.95 -2.20
C ARG A 537 28.14 -12.42 -2.42
N LYS A 538 29.29 -12.95 -1.97
CA LYS A 538 29.80 -14.29 -2.31
C LYS A 538 28.67 -15.34 -2.42
N GLY A 539 28.48 -15.90 -3.60
CA GLY A 539 27.45 -16.91 -3.90
C GLY A 539 26.03 -16.36 -4.16
N ILE A 540 25.89 -15.03 -4.32
CA ILE A 540 24.62 -14.41 -4.70
C ILE A 540 24.75 -13.85 -6.12
N SER A 541 23.85 -14.24 -7.02
CA SER A 541 23.81 -13.74 -8.39
C SER A 541 23.49 -12.24 -8.44
N SER A 542 23.99 -11.53 -9.46
CA SER A 542 23.61 -10.14 -9.71
C SER A 542 22.10 -10.02 -9.92
N GLY A 543 21.54 -8.93 -9.43
CA GLY A 543 20.11 -8.64 -9.55
C GLY A 543 19.52 -7.99 -8.32
N ALA A 544 18.22 -7.73 -8.36
CA ALA A 544 17.49 -7.15 -7.26
C ALA A 544 17.29 -8.17 -6.13
N VAL A 545 17.55 -7.75 -4.90
CA VAL A 545 17.29 -8.52 -3.68
C VAL A 545 16.60 -7.65 -2.65
N TYR A 546 15.92 -8.27 -1.70
CA TYR A 546 15.35 -7.59 -0.54
C TYR A 546 16.22 -7.83 0.67
N LEU A 547 16.67 -6.74 1.26
CA LEU A 547 17.35 -6.73 2.55
C LEU A 547 16.31 -6.48 3.65
N VAL A 548 16.32 -7.33 4.67
CA VAL A 548 15.52 -7.14 5.88
C VAL A 548 16.47 -7.04 7.07
N LEU A 549 16.45 -5.91 7.78
CA LEU A 549 17.12 -5.70 9.04
C LEU A 549 16.09 -5.80 10.17
N GLN A 550 16.30 -6.68 11.11
CA GLN A 550 15.54 -6.79 12.35
C GLN A 550 16.42 -6.40 13.52
N THR A 551 16.00 -5.41 14.28
CA THR A 551 16.66 -4.96 15.51
C THR A 551 15.76 -5.29 16.72
N PRO A 552 16.23 -5.14 17.97
CA PRO A 552 15.37 -5.27 19.14
C PRO A 552 14.17 -4.31 19.20
N GLU A 553 14.14 -3.28 18.34
CA GLU A 553 13.15 -2.21 18.40
C GLU A 553 12.31 -2.06 17.14
N TYR A 554 12.87 -2.40 15.98
CA TYR A 554 12.19 -2.23 14.70
C TYR A 554 12.68 -3.22 13.66
N SER A 555 11.87 -3.40 12.61
CA SER A 555 12.25 -4.13 11.41
C SER A 555 12.22 -3.19 10.21
N LEU A 556 13.19 -3.32 9.31
CA LEU A 556 13.32 -2.52 8.11
C LEU A 556 13.51 -3.43 6.91
N LYS A 557 12.76 -3.18 5.84
CA LYS A 557 12.94 -3.87 4.54
C LYS A 557 13.35 -2.86 3.48
N ARG A 558 14.36 -3.19 2.67
CA ARG A 558 14.82 -2.38 1.53
C ARG A 558 15.10 -3.28 0.32
N ARG A 559 14.70 -2.82 -0.84
CA ARG A 559 15.17 -3.38 -2.11
C ARG A 559 16.56 -2.78 -2.40
N ILE A 560 17.52 -3.64 -2.68
CA ILE A 560 18.88 -3.28 -3.06
C ILE A 560 19.26 -4.06 -4.31
N VAL A 561 20.34 -3.66 -4.97
CA VAL A 561 20.85 -4.34 -6.17
C VAL A 561 22.21 -4.96 -5.84
N ILE A 562 22.37 -6.22 -6.15
CA ILE A 562 23.68 -6.89 -6.20
C ILE A 562 24.21 -6.69 -7.63
N GLU A 563 25.34 -6.01 -7.77
CA GLU A 563 25.97 -5.68 -9.07
C GLU A 563 26.79 -6.84 -9.64
#